data_d415df664d55bdafad364dd3afe0fabf
#
_entry.id   d415df664d55bdafad364dd3afe0fabf
#
_cell.length_a   1.000
_cell.length_b   1.000
_cell.length_c   1.000
_cell.angle_alpha   90.00
_cell.angle_beta   90.00
_cell.angle_gamma   90.00
#
_symmetry.space_group_name_H-M   'P 1'
#
loop_
_entity.id
_entity.type
_entity.pdbx_description
1 polymer ?
#
loop_
_entity_poly.entity_id
_entity_poly.type
_entity_poly.pdbx_seq_one_letter_code
_entity_poly.pdbx_strand_id
1 'polypeptide(L)'
;MSIKFDHKDFDKFLKNFENLEKDYDLFCRQFLLKEAMKVLADTKALTPVKTGDLRNRWELTQVFKTTKGYYIQIFNSLEYASYVEDGHRQQVGRFVPGIFVGGKFVYTKGAKSGIVLKKPFVNGFHMCRIAIDRYDD
;
A
#
# COMPACT_ATOMS: atom_id res chain seq x y z
N MET A 1 9.50 -22.35 -60.06
CA MET A 1 10.11 -21.73 -58.89
C MET A 1 9.50 -22.37 -57.68
N SER A 2 10.28 -23.16 -56.94
CA SER A 2 9.79 -23.78 -55.71
C SER A 2 10.35 -23.02 -54.48
N ILE A 3 9.48 -22.62 -53.61
CA ILE A 3 9.87 -21.99 -52.34
C ILE A 3 9.94 -23.11 -51.30
N LYS A 4 11.14 -23.38 -50.79
CA LYS A 4 11.33 -24.27 -49.66
C LYS A 4 11.24 -23.47 -48.35
N PHE A 5 10.27 -23.80 -47.53
CA PHE A 5 10.16 -23.25 -46.19
C PHE A 5 10.98 -24.12 -45.21
N ASP A 6 11.99 -23.55 -44.58
CA ASP A 6 12.79 -24.25 -43.57
C ASP A 6 12.18 -24.07 -42.19
N HIS A 7 11.64 -25.12 -41.62
CA HIS A 7 11.07 -25.15 -40.29
C HIS A 7 12.08 -24.81 -39.18
N LYS A 8 13.37 -25.05 -39.40
CA LYS A 8 14.41 -24.80 -38.39
C LYS A 8 14.54 -23.32 -38.04
N ASP A 9 14.51 -22.46 -39.06
CA ASP A 9 14.60 -21.03 -38.89
C ASP A 9 13.34 -20.46 -38.18
N PHE A 10 12.17 -21.03 -38.53
CA PHE A 10 10.91 -20.67 -37.88
C PHE A 10 10.88 -21.10 -36.39
N ASP A 11 11.32 -22.33 -36.09
CA ASP A 11 11.39 -22.86 -34.75
C ASP A 11 12.37 -22.03 -33.90
N LYS A 12 13.50 -21.63 -34.46
CA LYS A 12 14.48 -20.74 -33.81
C LYS A 12 13.89 -19.37 -33.55
N PHE A 13 13.14 -18.81 -34.50
CA PHE A 13 12.43 -17.55 -34.34
C PHE A 13 11.41 -17.62 -33.19
N LEU A 14 10.58 -18.65 -33.13
CA LEU A 14 9.60 -18.88 -32.08
C LEU A 14 10.27 -18.98 -30.71
N LYS A 15 11.38 -19.70 -30.61
CA LYS A 15 12.14 -19.83 -29.37
C LYS A 15 12.72 -18.50 -28.90
N ASN A 16 13.24 -17.71 -29.82
CA ASN A 16 13.75 -16.36 -29.52
C ASN A 16 12.63 -15.43 -29.07
N PHE A 17 11.45 -15.54 -29.69
CA PHE A 17 10.27 -14.78 -29.31
C PHE A 17 9.77 -15.16 -27.91
N GLU A 18 9.71 -16.44 -27.58
CA GLU A 18 9.36 -16.92 -26.23
C GLU A 18 10.34 -16.41 -25.18
N ASN A 19 11.65 -16.42 -25.46
CA ASN A 19 12.67 -15.88 -24.57
C ASN A 19 12.50 -14.38 -24.35
N LEU A 20 12.16 -13.63 -25.41
CA LEU A 20 11.89 -12.19 -25.33
C LEU A 20 10.66 -11.90 -24.45
N GLU A 21 9.61 -12.71 -24.57
CA GLU A 21 8.42 -12.61 -23.69
C GLU A 21 8.77 -12.84 -22.22
N LYS A 22 9.60 -13.85 -21.94
CA LYS A 22 10.07 -14.13 -20.57
C LYS A 22 10.91 -13.00 -20.01
N ASP A 23 11.80 -12.45 -20.81
CA ASP A 23 12.65 -11.33 -20.41
C ASP A 23 11.82 -10.06 -20.16
N TYR A 24 10.81 -9.81 -20.96
CA TYR A 24 9.85 -8.72 -20.78
C TYR A 24 9.02 -8.89 -19.50
N ASP A 25 8.50 -10.09 -19.26
CA ASP A 25 7.76 -10.40 -18.04
C ASP A 25 8.62 -10.18 -16.78
N LEU A 26 9.85 -10.68 -16.79
CA LEU A 26 10.80 -10.49 -15.71
C LEU A 26 11.12 -9.00 -15.48
N PHE A 27 11.34 -8.26 -16.54
CA PHE A 27 11.59 -6.81 -16.48
C PHE A 27 10.40 -6.08 -15.85
N CYS A 28 9.18 -6.34 -16.32
CA CYS A 28 7.97 -5.71 -15.77
C CYS A 28 7.78 -6.01 -14.29
N ARG A 29 8.01 -7.24 -13.87
CA ARG A 29 7.90 -7.65 -12.47
C ARG A 29 8.93 -6.96 -11.59
N GLN A 30 10.17 -6.92 -12.03
CA GLN A 30 11.27 -6.27 -11.29
C GLN A 30 11.08 -4.76 -11.22
N PHE A 31 10.68 -4.14 -12.32
CA PHE A 31 10.40 -2.71 -12.37
C PHE A 31 9.28 -2.32 -11.42
N LEU A 32 8.15 -3.03 -11.49
CA LEU A 32 6.99 -2.75 -10.63
C LEU A 32 7.32 -2.96 -9.16
N LEU A 33 8.03 -4.03 -8.83
CA LEU A 33 8.46 -4.28 -7.46
C LEU A 33 9.36 -3.17 -6.93
N LYS A 34 10.31 -2.72 -7.73
CA LYS A 34 11.21 -1.62 -7.38
C LYS A 34 10.46 -0.32 -7.10
N GLU A 35 9.51 0.04 -7.95
CA GLU A 35 8.68 1.23 -7.76
C GLU A 35 7.77 1.08 -6.52
N ALA A 36 7.16 -0.09 -6.33
CA ALA A 36 6.32 -0.37 -5.17
C ALA A 36 7.10 -0.32 -3.85
N MET A 37 8.36 -0.72 -3.84
CA MET A 37 9.23 -0.61 -2.66
C MET A 37 9.49 0.84 -2.27
N LYS A 38 9.61 1.75 -3.23
CA LYS A 38 9.73 3.20 -2.96
C LYS A 38 8.43 3.73 -2.33
N VAL A 39 7.28 3.37 -2.88
CA VAL A 39 5.97 3.71 -2.33
C VAL A 39 5.82 3.18 -0.92
N LEU A 40 6.23 1.94 -0.67
CA LEU A 40 6.20 1.32 0.66
C LEU A 40 7.04 2.09 1.66
N ALA A 41 8.27 2.47 1.29
CA ALA A 41 9.16 3.25 2.15
C ALA A 41 8.56 4.62 2.49
N ASP A 42 7.99 5.31 1.52
CA ASP A 42 7.32 6.60 1.72
C ASP A 42 6.06 6.47 2.58
N THR A 43 5.26 5.43 2.35
CA THR A 43 4.08 5.14 3.17
C THR A 43 4.46 4.94 4.64
N LYS A 44 5.52 4.16 4.88
CA LYS A 44 6.05 3.95 6.24
C LYS A 44 6.56 5.26 6.85
N ALA A 45 7.26 6.07 6.08
CA ALA A 45 7.76 7.37 6.56
C ALA A 45 6.64 8.34 6.93
N LEU A 46 5.54 8.32 6.20
CA LEU A 46 4.37 9.16 6.46
C LEU A 46 3.46 8.62 7.56
N THR A 47 3.66 7.37 7.98
CA THR A 47 2.82 6.74 9.01
C THR A 47 3.13 7.30 10.38
N PRO A 48 2.13 7.82 11.12
CA PRO A 48 2.33 8.27 12.48
C PRO A 48 2.74 7.11 13.39
N VAL A 49 3.71 7.36 14.27
CA VAL A 49 4.27 6.35 15.16
C VAL A 49 3.85 6.60 16.58
N LYS A 50 3.12 5.65 17.15
CA LYS A 50 2.84 5.58 18.58
C LYS A 50 3.61 4.41 19.21
N THR A 51 3.40 3.19 18.69
CA THR A 51 4.11 1.97 19.10
C THR A 51 5.01 1.42 17.98
N GLY A 52 4.81 1.88 16.75
CA GLY A 52 5.46 1.37 15.55
C GLY A 52 4.69 0.24 14.86
N ASP A 53 3.63 -0.28 15.46
CA ASP A 53 2.87 -1.41 14.90
C ASP A 53 2.29 -1.09 13.52
N LEU A 54 1.63 0.06 13.40
CA LEU A 54 1.03 0.47 12.13
C LEU A 54 2.08 0.63 11.03
N ARG A 55 3.20 1.27 11.33
CA ARG A 55 4.31 1.46 10.38
C ARG A 55 4.89 0.13 9.93
N ASN A 56 5.11 -0.79 10.86
CA ASN A 56 5.76 -2.07 10.61
C ASN A 56 4.87 -3.07 9.87
N ARG A 57 3.55 -2.85 9.86
CA ARG A 57 2.56 -3.73 9.24
C ARG A 57 2.21 -3.37 7.79
N TRP A 58 2.82 -2.34 7.22
CA TRP A 58 2.73 -2.07 5.80
C TRP A 58 3.55 -3.09 5.02
N GLU A 59 2.91 -3.78 4.09
CA GLU A 59 3.50 -4.87 3.33
C GLU A 59 3.07 -4.79 1.86
N LEU A 60 3.86 -5.42 1.00
CA LEU A 60 3.55 -5.61 -0.42
C LEU A 60 3.14 -7.05 -0.68
N THR A 61 2.20 -7.25 -1.61
CA THR A 61 1.94 -8.55 -2.18
C THR A 61 3.04 -8.91 -3.20
N GLN A 62 3.00 -10.13 -3.71
CA GLN A 62 3.74 -10.47 -4.93
C GLN A 62 3.17 -9.69 -6.13
N VAL A 63 3.93 -9.61 -7.21
CA VAL A 63 3.46 -9.05 -8.47
C VAL A 63 2.53 -10.05 -9.16
N PHE A 64 1.34 -9.59 -9.55
CA PHE A 64 0.36 -10.38 -10.28
C PHE A 64 0.32 -9.93 -11.74
N LYS A 65 0.18 -10.91 -12.65
CA LYS A 65 -0.03 -10.67 -14.07
C LYS A 65 -1.49 -10.92 -14.42
N THR A 66 -2.08 -9.99 -15.16
CA THR A 66 -3.43 -10.11 -15.73
C THR A 66 -3.41 -9.86 -17.22
N THR A 67 -4.54 -10.05 -17.90
CA THR A 67 -4.71 -9.71 -19.32
C THR A 67 -4.53 -8.20 -19.59
N LYS A 68 -4.70 -7.36 -18.57
CA LYS A 68 -4.56 -5.90 -18.68
C LYS A 68 -3.17 -5.39 -18.30
N GLY A 69 -2.30 -6.25 -17.75
CA GLY A 69 -0.95 -5.88 -17.31
C GLY A 69 -0.58 -6.48 -15.97
N TYR A 70 0.28 -5.77 -15.26
CA TYR A 70 0.82 -6.21 -13.96
C TYR A 70 0.32 -5.30 -12.85
N TYR A 71 0.13 -5.88 -11.66
CA TYR A 71 -0.18 -5.10 -10.48
C TYR A 71 0.47 -5.68 -9.23
N ILE A 72 0.66 -4.84 -8.25
CA ILE A 72 1.11 -5.17 -6.91
C ILE A 72 0.24 -4.40 -5.92
N GLN A 73 -0.05 -4.98 -4.77
CA GLN A 73 -0.85 -4.32 -3.75
C GLN A 73 0.01 -3.97 -2.54
N ILE A 74 -0.23 -2.79 -2.00
CA ILE A 74 0.25 -2.39 -0.70
C ILE A 74 -0.91 -2.51 0.29
N PHE A 75 -0.66 -3.12 1.44
CA PHE A 75 -1.69 -3.35 2.44
C PHE A 75 -1.14 -3.25 3.86
N ASN A 76 -2.05 -3.10 4.80
CA ASN A 76 -1.74 -3.13 6.22
C ASN A 76 -2.72 -4.07 6.92
N SER A 77 -2.19 -5.01 7.69
CA SER A 77 -2.98 -6.07 8.35
C SER A 77 -3.67 -5.63 9.64
N LEU A 78 -3.41 -4.41 10.12
CA LEU A 78 -4.07 -3.91 11.33
C LEU A 78 -5.49 -3.43 11.03
N GLU A 79 -6.43 -3.80 11.90
CA GLU A 79 -7.85 -3.46 11.74
C GLU A 79 -8.11 -1.95 11.72
N TYR A 80 -7.33 -1.18 12.47
CA TYR A 80 -7.48 0.28 12.52
C TYR A 80 -6.73 1.05 11.43
N ALA A 81 -5.99 0.36 10.55
CA ALA A 81 -5.20 1.02 9.52
C ALA A 81 -6.04 1.91 8.58
N SER A 82 -7.22 1.44 8.19
CA SER A 82 -8.15 2.21 7.36
C SER A 82 -8.65 3.49 8.05
N TYR A 83 -8.86 3.45 9.35
CA TYR A 83 -9.26 4.64 10.11
C TYR A 83 -8.16 5.71 10.15
N VAL A 84 -6.91 5.28 10.20
CA VAL A 84 -5.76 6.19 10.16
C VAL A 84 -5.52 6.72 8.74
N GLU A 85 -5.66 5.88 7.73
CA GLU A 85 -5.51 6.27 6.32
C GLU A 85 -6.61 7.25 5.88
N ASP A 86 -7.86 6.86 6.05
CA ASP A 86 -9.02 7.57 5.48
C ASP A 86 -9.71 8.50 6.49
N GLY A 87 -9.39 8.37 7.77
CA GLY A 87 -10.12 9.02 8.84
C GLY A 87 -11.38 8.23 9.22
N HIS A 88 -12.11 8.74 10.16
CA HIS A 88 -13.33 8.08 10.65
C HIS A 88 -14.34 9.06 11.24
N ARG A 89 -15.59 8.64 11.22
CA ARG A 89 -16.68 9.35 11.91
C ARG A 89 -16.62 9.09 13.39
N GLN A 90 -17.00 10.07 14.17
CA GLN A 90 -17.18 9.92 15.62
C GLN A 90 -18.49 10.55 16.08
N GLN A 91 -18.99 10.07 17.19
CA GLN A 91 -20.23 10.58 17.76
C GLN A 91 -19.95 11.85 18.57
N VAL A 92 -20.46 12.98 18.09
CA VAL A 92 -20.37 14.26 18.81
C VAL A 92 -21.15 14.15 20.12
N GLY A 93 -20.57 14.69 21.19
CA GLY A 93 -21.14 14.64 22.54
C GLY A 93 -20.79 13.38 23.34
N ARG A 94 -20.13 12.39 22.73
CA ARG A 94 -19.66 11.21 23.44
C ARG A 94 -18.54 11.55 24.43
N PHE A 95 -18.71 11.13 25.66
CA PHE A 95 -17.67 11.21 26.67
C PHE A 95 -16.68 10.07 26.53
N VAL A 96 -15.39 10.39 26.48
CA VAL A 96 -14.29 9.42 26.44
C VAL A 96 -13.49 9.58 27.75
N PRO A 97 -13.52 8.57 28.64
CA PRO A 97 -12.79 8.65 29.90
C PRO A 97 -11.28 8.54 29.66
N GLY A 98 -10.53 9.34 30.41
CA GLY A 98 -9.07 9.33 30.29
C GLY A 98 -8.42 10.47 31.04
N ILE A 99 -7.10 10.50 30.99
CA ILE A 99 -6.25 11.49 31.65
C ILE A 99 -5.28 12.11 30.64
N PHE A 100 -4.79 13.29 30.94
CA PHE A 100 -3.71 13.92 30.19
C PHE A 100 -2.36 13.62 30.82
N VAL A 101 -1.43 13.08 30.04
CA VAL A 101 -0.05 12.80 30.43
C VAL A 101 0.88 13.50 29.45
N GLY A 102 1.69 14.43 29.94
CA GLY A 102 2.61 15.19 29.11
C GLY A 102 1.91 15.94 27.94
N GLY A 103 0.69 16.45 28.19
CA GLY A 103 -0.10 17.16 27.18
C GLY A 103 -0.82 16.27 26.18
N LYS A 104 -0.70 14.95 26.32
CA LYS A 104 -1.39 13.97 25.43
C LYS A 104 -2.51 13.29 26.21
N PHE A 105 -3.65 13.13 25.54
CA PHE A 105 -4.78 12.38 26.08
C PHE A 105 -4.51 10.88 26.05
N VAL A 106 -4.68 10.23 27.22
CA VAL A 106 -4.55 8.76 27.34
C VAL A 106 -5.88 8.20 27.83
N TYR A 107 -6.47 7.36 27.00
CA TYR A 107 -7.70 6.64 27.35
C TYR A 107 -7.47 5.80 28.62
N THR A 108 -8.34 5.96 29.60
CA THR A 108 -8.28 5.20 30.84
C THR A 108 -9.68 4.76 31.20
N LYS A 109 -9.94 3.47 31.10
CA LYS A 109 -11.24 2.87 31.37
C LYS A 109 -11.65 3.17 32.83
N GLY A 110 -12.84 3.73 33.02
CA GLY A 110 -13.38 4.04 34.34
C GLY A 110 -12.88 5.33 34.97
N ALA A 111 -12.05 6.13 34.28
CA ALA A 111 -11.64 7.44 34.73
C ALA A 111 -12.86 8.38 34.87
N LYS A 112 -12.91 9.17 35.93
CA LYS A 112 -13.95 10.20 36.12
C LYS A 112 -13.72 11.44 35.26
N SER A 113 -12.46 11.72 34.92
CA SER A 113 -12.07 12.74 33.96
C SER A 113 -12.05 12.19 32.52
N GLY A 114 -12.13 13.07 31.58
CA GLY A 114 -12.12 12.68 30.18
C GLY A 114 -12.35 13.85 29.22
N ILE A 115 -12.63 13.54 27.99
CA ILE A 115 -12.96 14.53 26.96
C ILE A 115 -14.32 14.24 26.37
N VAL A 116 -14.97 15.27 25.86
CA VAL A 116 -16.20 15.15 25.06
C VAL A 116 -15.84 15.38 23.59
N LEU A 117 -16.23 14.46 22.73
CA LEU A 117 -15.96 14.56 21.29
C LEU A 117 -16.77 15.72 20.70
N LYS A 118 -16.08 16.66 20.07
CA LYS A 118 -16.71 17.85 19.46
C LYS A 118 -16.80 17.78 17.95
N LYS A 119 -15.91 17.02 17.30
CA LYS A 119 -15.87 16.93 15.85
C LYS A 119 -16.61 15.68 15.37
N PRO A 120 -17.43 15.80 14.31
CA PRO A 120 -18.13 14.63 13.75
C PRO A 120 -17.22 13.70 12.94
N PHE A 121 -16.04 14.17 12.58
CA PHE A 121 -15.08 13.43 11.75
C PHE A 121 -13.64 13.71 12.17
N VAL A 122 -12.83 12.69 12.15
CA VAL A 122 -11.37 12.77 12.31
C VAL A 122 -10.72 12.52 10.96
N ASN A 123 -9.93 13.50 10.48
CA ASN A 123 -9.26 13.39 9.20
C ASN A 123 -8.20 12.28 9.22
N GLY A 124 -8.09 11.56 8.11
CA GLY A 124 -7.03 10.60 7.88
C GLY A 124 -5.70 11.25 7.54
N PHE A 125 -4.66 10.47 7.61
CA PHE A 125 -3.29 10.90 7.24
C PHE A 125 -2.98 10.65 5.77
N HIS A 126 -3.75 9.83 5.07
CA HIS A 126 -3.58 9.47 3.66
C HIS A 126 -2.15 9.05 3.30
N MET A 127 -1.53 8.27 4.14
CA MET A 127 -0.12 7.86 4.05
C MET A 127 0.19 7.14 2.74
N CYS A 128 -0.60 6.13 2.43
CA CYS A 128 -0.45 5.34 1.22
C CYS A 128 -0.84 6.14 -0.02
N ARG A 129 -1.93 6.87 0.03
CA ARG A 129 -2.41 7.71 -1.07
C ARG A 129 -1.39 8.77 -1.46
N ILE A 130 -0.86 9.51 -0.49
CA ILE A 130 0.18 10.52 -0.74
C ILE A 130 1.44 9.88 -1.33
N ALA A 131 1.84 8.72 -0.81
CA ALA A 131 3.01 8.01 -1.30
C ALA A 131 2.82 7.54 -2.75
N ILE A 132 1.64 7.02 -3.11
CA ILE A 132 1.32 6.60 -4.48
C ILE A 132 1.34 7.81 -5.43
N ASP A 133 0.69 8.90 -5.06
CA ASP A 133 0.58 10.10 -5.88
C ASP A 133 1.95 10.73 -6.24
N ARG A 134 2.98 10.47 -5.45
CA ARG A 134 4.36 10.93 -5.76
C ARG A 134 4.99 10.24 -6.97
N TYR A 135 4.53 9.06 -7.33
CA TYR A 135 5.10 8.22 -8.39
C TYR A 135 4.12 7.96 -9.53
N ASP A 136 2.96 8.59 -9.50
CA ASP A 136 1.90 8.44 -10.50
C ASP A 136 2.00 9.56 -11.57
N ASP A 137 3.17 9.63 -12.19
CA ASP A 137 3.45 10.55 -13.30
C ASP A 137 3.38 9.84 -14.67
#